data_886c361dbeea550fb845e2a07db57eda
#
_entry.id   886c361dbeea550fb845e2a07db57eda
#
_cell.length_a   1.000
_cell.length_b   1.000
_cell.length_c   1.000
_cell.angle_alpha   90.00
_cell.angle_beta   90.00
_cell.angle_gamma   90.00
#
_symmetry.space_group_name_H-M   'P 1'
#
loop_
_entity.id
_entity.type
_entity.pdbx_description
1 polymer ?
#
loop_
_entity_poly.entity_id
_entity_poly.type
_entity_poly.pdbx_seq_one_letter_code
_entity_poly.pdbx_strand_id
1 'polypeptide(L)'
;MLAKCIIPCLGVANGRVQNGVQFRDMVAAGDPVKCAEEAVGHGAGELLVTSIDRHGTGLGFDIELYQVLAEVVDVPVTAFGGAGNIQHFVDLFTKTNVTGALASALLHNKVLTIKDIKKALHAAGIVVRQ
;
A
#
# COMPACT_ATOMS: atom_id res chain seq x y z
N MET A 1 11.42 -22.35 8.33
CA MET A 1 10.57 -21.62 9.30
C MET A 1 10.52 -20.15 8.94
N LEU A 2 9.34 -19.58 8.90
CA LEU A 2 9.20 -18.15 8.64
C LEU A 2 9.45 -17.34 9.92
N ALA A 3 10.28 -16.31 9.80
CA ALA A 3 10.52 -15.38 10.91
C ALA A 3 9.28 -14.49 11.14
N LYS A 4 9.10 -14.07 12.38
CA LYS A 4 8.06 -13.10 12.73
C LYS A 4 8.48 -11.71 12.25
N CYS A 5 7.54 -10.91 11.82
CA CYS A 5 7.77 -9.58 11.31
C CYS A 5 6.92 -8.56 12.05
N ILE A 6 7.51 -7.43 12.39
CA ILE A 6 6.79 -6.27 12.91
C ILE A 6 6.74 -5.25 11.78
N ILE A 7 5.53 -4.90 11.37
CA ILE A 7 5.31 -4.06 10.20
C ILE A 7 4.70 -2.74 10.62
N PRO A 8 5.45 -1.62 10.54
CA PRO A 8 4.89 -0.30 10.77
C PRO A 8 3.84 0.04 9.70
N CYS A 9 2.79 0.70 10.13
CA CYS A 9 1.76 1.20 9.23
C CYS A 9 1.81 2.73 9.19
N LEU A 10 1.98 3.28 8.00
CA LEU A 10 1.94 4.73 7.78
C LEU A 10 0.62 5.09 7.11
N GLY A 11 -0.20 5.90 7.79
CA GLY A 11 -1.41 6.45 7.18
C GLY A 11 -1.11 7.83 6.62
N VAL A 12 -1.33 8.03 5.32
CA VAL A 12 -0.98 9.27 4.63
C VAL A 12 -2.24 9.97 4.13
N ALA A 13 -2.41 11.24 4.50
CA ALA A 13 -3.47 12.10 4.00
C ALA A 13 -2.89 13.48 3.69
N ASN A 14 -3.32 14.09 2.58
CA ASN A 14 -2.86 15.40 2.13
C ASN A 14 -1.32 15.50 2.07
N GLY A 15 -0.67 14.41 1.64
CA GLY A 15 0.79 14.36 1.51
C GLY A 15 1.57 14.27 2.83
N ARG A 16 0.91 13.99 3.95
CA ARG A 16 1.52 13.92 5.29
C ARG A 16 1.08 12.67 6.03
N VAL A 17 2.00 12.10 6.81
CA VAL A 17 1.65 11.02 7.74
C VAL A 17 0.75 11.58 8.82
N GLN A 18 -0.35 10.88 9.08
CA GLN A 18 -1.34 11.29 10.08
C GLN A 18 -1.22 10.41 11.32
N ASN A 19 -1.38 11.02 12.47
CA ASN A 19 -1.42 10.33 13.74
C ASN A 19 -2.73 10.70 14.45
N GLY A 20 -3.59 9.72 14.66
CA GLY A 20 -4.88 9.93 15.30
C GLY A 20 -5.51 8.62 15.73
N VAL A 21 -6.48 8.69 16.62
CA VAL A 21 -7.19 7.51 17.13
C VAL A 21 -8.38 7.21 16.21
N GLN A 22 -8.42 5.98 15.66
CA GLN A 22 -9.50 5.53 14.78
C GLN A 22 -9.77 6.49 13.61
N PHE A 23 -8.71 7.08 13.06
CA PHE A 23 -8.78 8.09 12.00
C PHE A 23 -9.60 9.33 12.36
N ARG A 24 -9.72 9.62 13.65
CA ARG A 24 -10.34 10.84 14.17
C ARG A 24 -9.26 11.72 14.78
N ASP A 25 -9.52 13.04 14.78
CA ASP A 25 -8.60 14.02 15.36
C ASP A 25 -7.15 13.84 14.86
N MET A 26 -7.02 13.62 13.54
CA MET A 26 -5.75 13.34 12.90
C MET A 26 -4.82 14.54 12.97
N VAL A 27 -3.59 14.31 13.42
CA VAL A 27 -2.53 15.32 13.49
C VAL A 27 -1.40 14.88 12.56
N ALA A 28 -0.94 15.78 11.70
CA ALA A 28 0.16 15.49 10.81
C ALA A 28 1.44 15.16 11.58
N ALA A 29 1.97 13.95 11.40
CA ALA A 29 3.17 13.47 12.08
C ALA A 29 4.46 13.71 11.29
N GLY A 30 4.35 14.09 10.01
CA GLY A 30 5.50 14.43 9.20
C GLY A 30 5.42 14.03 7.74
N ASP A 31 6.54 14.18 7.06
CA ASP A 31 6.72 13.80 5.67
C ASP A 31 6.75 12.27 5.55
N PRO A 32 5.96 11.68 4.64
CA PRO A 32 5.94 10.23 4.42
C PRO A 32 7.31 9.62 4.13
N VAL A 33 8.14 10.28 3.33
CA VAL A 33 9.48 9.81 3.00
C VAL A 33 10.35 9.73 4.24
N LYS A 34 10.36 10.78 5.05
CA LYS A 34 11.15 10.80 6.30
C LYS A 34 10.65 9.76 7.30
N CYS A 35 9.34 9.62 7.45
CA CYS A 35 8.76 8.62 8.35
C CYS A 35 9.12 7.21 7.91
N ALA A 36 9.09 6.93 6.61
CA ALA A 36 9.48 5.64 6.07
C ALA A 36 10.97 5.35 6.30
N GLU A 37 11.84 6.33 6.05
CA GLU A 37 13.28 6.20 6.29
C GLU A 37 13.59 5.97 7.77
N GLU A 38 12.92 6.68 8.66
CA GLU A 38 13.07 6.49 10.11
C GLU A 38 12.64 5.10 10.55
N ALA A 39 11.48 4.62 10.06
CA ALA A 39 11.00 3.28 10.38
C ALA A 39 11.99 2.20 9.95
N VAL A 40 12.55 2.33 8.74
CA VAL A 40 13.59 1.41 8.25
C VAL A 40 14.86 1.52 9.10
N GLY A 41 15.28 2.74 9.44
CA GLY A 41 16.44 2.97 10.32
C GLY A 41 16.28 2.37 11.71
N HIS A 42 15.05 2.22 12.19
CA HIS A 42 14.74 1.57 13.47
C HIS A 42 14.49 0.06 13.33
N GLY A 43 14.74 -0.52 12.16
CA GLY A 43 14.71 -1.96 11.97
C GLY A 43 13.46 -2.53 11.32
N ALA A 44 12.60 -1.71 10.74
CA ALA A 44 11.45 -2.22 10.00
C ALA A 44 11.93 -3.02 8.79
N GLY A 45 11.46 -4.26 8.66
CA GLY A 45 11.76 -5.11 7.51
C GLY A 45 10.75 -5.00 6.38
N GLU A 46 9.65 -4.28 6.61
CA GLU A 46 8.54 -4.15 5.70
C GLU A 46 7.68 -2.95 6.12
N LEU A 47 7.03 -2.29 5.18
CA LEU A 47 6.13 -1.16 5.49
C LEU A 47 4.75 -1.41 4.89
N LEU A 48 3.71 -1.08 5.64
CA LEU A 48 2.34 -0.97 5.15
C LEU A 48 1.99 0.50 5.06
N VAL A 49 1.67 0.98 3.86
CA VAL A 49 1.36 2.39 3.64
C VAL A 49 -0.07 2.53 3.14
N THR A 50 -0.92 3.19 3.93
CA THR A 50 -2.31 3.45 3.60
C THR A 50 -2.47 4.86 3.07
N SER A 51 -3.04 4.99 1.88
CA SER A 51 -3.51 6.30 1.41
C SER A 51 -4.89 6.56 2.00
N ILE A 52 -4.95 7.41 3.01
CA ILE A 52 -6.22 7.76 3.67
C ILE A 52 -7.12 8.51 2.68
N ASP A 53 -6.54 9.36 1.83
CA ASP A 53 -7.29 10.11 0.82
C ASP A 53 -8.00 9.20 -0.18
N ARG A 54 -7.41 8.05 -0.49
CA ARG A 54 -7.96 7.08 -1.45
C ARG A 54 -8.81 6.00 -0.79
N HIS A 55 -8.65 5.79 0.51
CA HIS A 55 -9.35 4.72 1.21
C HIS A 55 -10.87 4.83 1.06
N GLY A 56 -11.50 3.77 0.57
CA GLY A 56 -12.95 3.72 0.35
C GLY A 56 -13.45 4.41 -0.92
N THR A 57 -12.60 5.06 -1.70
CA THR A 57 -13.02 5.79 -2.89
C THR A 57 -13.25 4.92 -4.12
N GLY A 58 -12.54 3.79 -4.23
CA GLY A 58 -12.55 2.96 -5.44
C GLY A 58 -11.94 3.62 -6.67
N LEU A 59 -11.23 4.75 -6.52
CA LEU A 59 -10.66 5.53 -7.62
C LEU A 59 -9.27 5.07 -8.06
N GLY A 60 -8.71 4.08 -7.42
CA GLY A 60 -7.38 3.55 -7.68
C GLY A 60 -6.42 3.84 -6.54
N PHE A 61 -5.30 3.10 -6.52
CA PHE A 61 -4.22 3.35 -5.56
C PHE A 61 -3.57 4.71 -5.83
N ASP A 62 -2.97 5.28 -4.80
CA ASP A 62 -2.24 6.55 -4.90
C ASP A 62 -0.84 6.29 -5.51
N ILE A 63 -0.80 6.16 -6.82
CA ILE A 63 0.42 5.79 -7.57
C ILE A 63 1.58 6.74 -7.26
N GLU A 64 1.32 8.04 -7.25
CA GLU A 64 2.35 9.06 -7.01
C GLU A 64 3.01 8.88 -5.65
N LEU A 65 2.23 8.63 -4.60
CA LEU A 65 2.73 8.37 -3.25
C LEU A 65 3.67 7.16 -3.25
N TYR A 66 3.24 6.06 -3.85
CA TYR A 66 4.03 4.82 -3.85
C TYR A 66 5.26 4.89 -4.73
N GLN A 67 5.22 5.66 -5.81
CA GLN A 67 6.41 5.90 -6.63
C GLN A 67 7.51 6.58 -5.81
N VAL A 68 7.15 7.59 -5.03
CA VAL A 68 8.10 8.32 -4.19
C VAL A 68 8.65 7.42 -3.08
N LEU A 69 7.79 6.71 -2.37
CA LEU A 69 8.21 5.88 -1.24
C LEU A 69 9.07 4.69 -1.66
N ALA A 70 8.67 3.99 -2.70
CA ALA A 70 9.37 2.78 -3.13
C ALA A 70 10.77 3.06 -3.71
N GLU A 71 11.07 4.30 -4.09
CA GLU A 71 12.39 4.70 -4.56
C GLU A 71 13.38 5.00 -3.43
N VAL A 72 12.89 5.34 -2.24
CA VAL A 72 13.74 5.79 -1.13
C VAL A 72 13.96 4.74 -0.05
N VAL A 73 13.21 3.64 -0.06
CA VAL A 73 13.40 2.53 0.89
C VAL A 73 13.67 1.24 0.13
N ASP A 74 14.51 0.38 0.72
CA ASP A 74 14.88 -0.90 0.11
C ASP A 74 14.08 -2.08 0.65
N VAL A 75 13.21 -1.83 1.61
CA VAL A 75 12.34 -2.87 2.18
C VAL A 75 11.05 -3.00 1.38
N PRO A 76 10.38 -4.17 1.41
CA PRO A 76 9.07 -4.33 0.79
C PRO A 76 8.06 -3.31 1.30
N VAL A 77 7.27 -2.75 0.38
CA VAL A 77 6.18 -1.82 0.69
C VAL A 77 4.88 -2.42 0.20
N THR A 78 3.89 -2.50 1.08
CA THR A 78 2.54 -2.92 0.73
C THR A 78 1.62 -1.71 0.68
N ALA A 79 0.91 -1.55 -0.43
CA ALA A 79 0.00 -0.44 -0.66
C ALA A 79 -1.43 -0.80 -0.23
N PHE A 80 -2.11 0.14 0.41
CA PHE A 80 -3.52 -0.01 0.77
C PHE A 80 -4.29 1.30 0.55
N GLY A 81 -5.49 1.17 0.04
CA GLY A 81 -6.43 2.28 -0.13
C GLY A 81 -6.67 2.66 -1.59
N GLY A 82 -7.91 2.55 -2.02
CA GLY A 82 -8.35 3.03 -3.32
C GLY A 82 -8.68 1.96 -4.35
N ALA A 83 -8.37 0.69 -4.13
CA ALA A 83 -8.66 -0.37 -5.09
C ALA A 83 -10.15 -0.44 -5.40
N GLY A 84 -10.52 -0.35 -6.68
CA GLY A 84 -11.90 -0.40 -7.14
C GLY A 84 -12.15 -1.41 -8.26
N ASN A 85 -11.10 -1.84 -8.96
CA ASN A 85 -11.20 -2.83 -10.03
C ASN A 85 -9.85 -3.52 -10.25
N ILE A 86 -9.82 -4.51 -11.15
CA ILE A 86 -8.62 -5.29 -11.46
C ILE A 86 -7.50 -4.41 -12.03
N GLN A 87 -7.85 -3.46 -12.90
CA GLN A 87 -6.85 -2.60 -13.55
C GLN A 87 -6.05 -1.79 -12.53
N HIS A 88 -6.65 -1.41 -11.41
CA HIS A 88 -5.94 -0.69 -10.33
C HIS A 88 -4.75 -1.48 -9.80
N PHE A 89 -4.87 -2.80 -9.66
CA PHE A 89 -3.75 -3.67 -9.22
C PHE A 89 -2.67 -3.77 -10.28
N VAL A 90 -3.06 -3.90 -11.55
CA VAL A 90 -2.11 -3.93 -12.66
C VAL A 90 -1.33 -2.62 -12.73
N ASP A 91 -2.02 -1.49 -12.64
CA ASP A 91 -1.38 -0.16 -12.65
C ASP A 91 -0.41 0.01 -11.49
N LEU A 92 -0.80 -0.41 -10.29
CA LEU A 92 0.05 -0.31 -9.10
C LEU A 92 1.39 -1.02 -9.32
N PHE A 93 1.36 -2.27 -9.75
CA PHE A 93 2.58 -3.07 -9.90
C PHE A 93 3.37 -2.78 -11.17
N THR A 94 2.77 -2.15 -12.18
CA THR A 94 3.51 -1.73 -13.39
C THR A 94 4.12 -0.34 -13.25
N LYS A 95 3.49 0.54 -12.49
CA LYS A 95 3.89 1.95 -12.36
C LYS A 95 4.70 2.25 -11.10
N THR A 96 4.77 1.33 -10.16
CA THR A 96 5.51 1.51 -8.91
C THR A 96 6.38 0.29 -8.60
N ASN A 97 7.26 0.41 -7.61
CA ASN A 97 8.10 -0.68 -7.14
C ASN A 97 7.57 -1.33 -5.85
N VAL A 98 6.31 -1.09 -5.50
CA VAL A 98 5.71 -1.77 -4.34
C VAL A 98 5.62 -3.27 -4.60
N THR A 99 5.70 -4.06 -3.53
CA THR A 99 5.75 -5.52 -3.61
C THR A 99 4.48 -6.20 -3.15
N GLY A 100 3.54 -5.45 -2.62
CA GLY A 100 2.28 -6.01 -2.14
C GLY A 100 1.14 -5.02 -2.25
N ALA A 101 -0.07 -5.55 -2.30
CA ALA A 101 -1.29 -4.78 -2.30
C ALA A 101 -2.27 -5.39 -1.33
N LEU A 102 -2.91 -4.54 -0.53
CA LEU A 102 -3.95 -4.92 0.40
C LEU A 102 -5.30 -4.48 -0.14
N ALA A 103 -6.28 -5.36 -0.08
CA ALA A 103 -7.65 -5.06 -0.48
C ALA A 103 -8.60 -5.62 0.57
N SER A 104 -9.70 -4.93 0.81
CA SER A 104 -10.68 -5.31 1.82
C SER A 104 -12.09 -5.34 1.24
N ALA A 105 -12.67 -4.17 0.98
CA ALA A 105 -14.06 -4.07 0.54
C ALA A 105 -14.37 -4.87 -0.74
N LEU A 106 -13.49 -4.84 -1.74
CA LEU A 106 -13.67 -5.58 -2.98
C LEU A 106 -13.81 -7.08 -2.75
N LEU A 107 -13.01 -7.62 -1.83
CA LEU A 107 -13.01 -9.04 -1.51
C LEU A 107 -14.20 -9.42 -0.62
N HIS A 108 -14.51 -8.60 0.38
CA HIS A 108 -15.65 -8.82 1.26
C HIS A 108 -16.98 -8.70 0.53
N ASN A 109 -17.10 -7.74 -0.39
CA ASN A 109 -18.31 -7.53 -1.18
C ASN A 109 -18.40 -8.46 -2.39
N LYS A 110 -17.46 -9.39 -2.54
CA LYS A 110 -17.42 -10.37 -3.63
C LYS A 110 -17.42 -9.74 -5.03
N VAL A 111 -16.89 -8.53 -5.16
CA VAL A 111 -16.72 -7.85 -6.46
C VAL A 111 -15.62 -8.56 -7.26
N LEU A 112 -14.52 -8.91 -6.57
CA LEU A 112 -13.39 -9.63 -7.14
C LEU A 112 -12.95 -10.74 -6.19
N THR A 113 -12.29 -11.75 -6.74
CA THR A 113 -11.59 -12.77 -5.94
C THR A 113 -10.09 -12.55 -6.03
N ILE A 114 -9.36 -13.07 -5.05
CA ILE A 114 -7.88 -13.04 -5.08
C ILE A 114 -7.38 -13.75 -6.34
N LYS A 115 -8.04 -14.85 -6.72
CA LYS A 115 -7.70 -15.61 -7.93
C LYS A 115 -7.83 -14.76 -9.19
N ASP A 116 -8.90 -13.96 -9.30
CA ASP A 116 -9.12 -13.07 -10.45
C ASP A 116 -7.99 -12.03 -10.56
N ILE A 117 -7.61 -11.45 -9.44
CA ILE A 117 -6.53 -10.45 -9.38
C ILE A 117 -5.20 -11.08 -9.81
N LYS A 118 -4.85 -12.24 -9.24
CA LYS A 118 -3.62 -12.96 -9.59
C LYS A 118 -3.56 -13.33 -11.06
N LYS A 119 -4.68 -13.77 -11.62
CA LYS A 119 -4.79 -14.14 -13.03
C LYS A 119 -4.52 -12.92 -13.93
N ALA A 120 -5.10 -11.77 -13.61
CA ALA A 120 -4.89 -10.56 -14.37
C ALA A 120 -3.44 -10.06 -14.28
N LEU A 121 -2.83 -10.13 -13.10
CA LEU A 121 -1.43 -9.76 -12.89
C LEU A 121 -0.50 -10.67 -13.70
N HIS A 122 -0.76 -11.98 -13.67
CA HIS A 122 0.02 -12.94 -14.46
C HIS A 122 -0.09 -12.64 -15.95
N ALA A 123 -1.29 -12.35 -16.46
CA ALA A 123 -1.52 -11.98 -17.86
C ALA A 123 -0.79 -10.69 -18.26
N ALA A 124 -0.55 -9.79 -17.31
CA ALA A 124 0.21 -8.56 -17.52
C ALA A 124 1.74 -8.75 -17.38
N GLY A 125 2.21 -9.98 -17.19
CA GLY A 125 3.63 -10.29 -17.05
C GLY A 125 4.20 -10.04 -15.66
N ILE A 126 3.35 -9.87 -14.66
CA ILE A 126 3.79 -9.62 -13.28
C ILE A 126 3.89 -10.95 -12.54
N VAL A 127 5.05 -11.19 -11.91
CA VAL A 127 5.27 -12.38 -11.10
C VAL A 127 4.49 -12.28 -9.79
N VAL A 128 3.63 -13.23 -9.51
CA VAL A 128 2.75 -13.22 -8.34
C VAL A 128 2.93 -14.53 -7.56
N ARG A 129 2.96 -14.43 -6.23
CA ARG A 129 2.95 -15.62 -5.37
C ARG A 129 1.64 -16.39 -5.57
N GLN A 130 1.74 -17.65 -5.86
CA GLN A 130 0.59 -18.54 -6.03
C GLN A 130 0.07 -19.07 -4.70
#